data_f11501639d5c36e45a368ffacdaee1d5
#
_entry.id   f11501639d5c36e45a368ffacdaee1d5
#
_cell.length_a   1.000
_cell.length_b   1.000
_cell.length_c   1.000
_cell.angle_alpha   90.00
_cell.angle_beta   90.00
_cell.angle_gamma   90.00
#
_symmetry.space_group_name_H-M   'P 1'
#
loop_
_entity.id
_entity.type
_entity.pdbx_description
1 polymer ?
#
loop_
_entity_poly.entity_id
_entity_poly.type
_entity_poly.pdbx_seq_one_letter_code
_entity_poly.pdbx_strand_id
1 'polypeptide(L)'
;RKITILLLISLCLLPFKVDAKTIKEFENEVNSYAKQLEEKEAKIAKNDQEVAEIKKNIANYEKQISDLEVSMKSLQDEIDKSNAEIEKKTEESKQLFQYLQVSNGNNAYMEYVFGAESVTEMVYRLSVVEQLTEYNQKVMNELDELIKTNKAKSAELATKKEELKSLKAKLESEKER
;
A
#
# COMPACT_ATOMS: atom_id res chain seq x y z
N ARG A 1 -48.91 52.42 66.50
CA ARG A 1 -47.46 52.81 66.43
C ARG A 1 -46.52 51.92 67.25
N LYS A 2 -46.88 51.41 68.46
CA LYS A 2 -46.00 50.54 69.29
C LYS A 2 -45.91 49.09 68.76
N ILE A 3 -46.98 48.57 68.09
CA ILE A 3 -47.04 47.21 67.55
C ILE A 3 -46.21 47.09 66.28
N THR A 4 -46.16 48.12 65.40
CA THR A 4 -45.37 48.16 64.21
C THR A 4 -43.87 48.19 64.45
N ILE A 5 -43.44 48.84 65.58
CA ILE A 5 -42.03 48.86 65.97
C ILE A 5 -41.60 47.50 66.48
N LEU A 6 -42.47 46.80 67.24
CA LEU A 6 -42.17 45.43 67.72
C LEU A 6 -42.04 44.41 66.64
N LEU A 7 -42.84 44.52 65.52
CA LEU A 7 -42.79 43.64 64.41
C LEU A 7 -41.52 43.86 63.56
N LEU A 8 -41.05 45.09 63.42
CA LEU A 8 -39.78 45.45 62.79
C LEU A 8 -38.55 44.97 63.57
N ILE A 9 -38.58 44.96 64.84
CA ILE A 9 -37.50 44.46 65.72
C ILE A 9 -37.47 42.92 65.69
N SER A 10 -38.63 42.25 65.61
CA SER A 10 -38.68 40.80 65.44
C SER A 10 -38.13 40.30 64.06
N LEU A 11 -38.21 41.08 63.01
CA LEU A 11 -37.68 40.75 61.72
C LEU A 11 -36.13 40.86 61.67
N CYS A 12 -35.54 41.70 62.51
CA CYS A 12 -34.07 41.82 62.59
C CYS A 12 -33.42 40.74 63.45
N LEU A 13 -34.20 39.90 64.17
CA LEU A 13 -33.71 38.80 64.99
C LEU A 13 -33.78 37.44 64.32
N LEU A 14 -34.09 37.36 63.01
CA LEU A 14 -33.91 36.12 62.25
C LEU A 14 -32.42 35.86 62.13
N PRO A 15 -31.93 34.72 62.63
CA PRO A 15 -30.51 34.37 62.49
C PRO A 15 -30.31 34.08 60.99
N PHE A 16 -29.79 35.04 60.24
CA PHE A 16 -29.17 34.77 58.98
C PHE A 16 -27.97 33.85 59.28
N LYS A 17 -28.16 32.54 59.10
CA LYS A 17 -27.02 31.60 59.09
C LYS A 17 -26.23 31.94 57.84
N VAL A 18 -25.35 32.88 57.94
CA VAL A 18 -24.22 32.99 57.01
C VAL A 18 -23.29 31.87 57.42
N ASP A 19 -23.31 30.75 56.65
CA ASP A 19 -22.28 29.73 56.75
C ASP A 19 -20.99 30.37 56.23
N ALA A 20 -20.34 31.14 57.10
CA ALA A 20 -18.99 31.65 56.84
C ALA A 20 -18.04 30.46 56.94
N LYS A 21 -17.58 29.95 55.78
CA LYS A 21 -16.50 28.95 55.76
C LYS A 21 -15.34 29.44 56.60
N THR A 22 -14.83 28.58 57.44
CA THR A 22 -13.64 28.89 58.26
C THR A 22 -12.41 29.02 57.38
N ILE A 23 -11.41 29.80 57.82
CA ILE A 23 -10.12 29.94 57.09
C ILE A 23 -9.54 28.55 56.76
N LYS A 24 -9.66 27.60 57.67
CA LYS A 24 -9.21 26.22 57.49
C LYS A 24 -9.97 25.45 56.36
N GLU A 25 -11.25 25.73 56.22
CA GLU A 25 -12.05 25.14 55.10
C GLU A 25 -11.64 25.72 53.74
N PHE A 26 -11.35 27.03 53.68
CA PHE A 26 -10.79 27.66 52.49
C PHE A 26 -9.38 27.14 52.16
N GLU A 27 -8.51 26.95 53.13
CA GLU A 27 -7.18 26.36 52.95
C GLU A 27 -7.28 24.93 52.40
N ASN A 28 -8.18 24.11 52.93
CA ASN A 28 -8.40 22.75 52.44
C ASN A 28 -8.96 22.77 51.00
N GLU A 29 -9.85 23.68 50.68
CA GLU A 29 -10.41 23.83 49.32
C GLU A 29 -9.33 24.27 48.32
N VAL A 30 -8.50 25.24 48.68
CA VAL A 30 -7.35 25.69 47.88
C VAL A 30 -6.35 24.54 47.65
N ASN A 31 -6.02 23.79 48.68
CA ASN A 31 -5.12 22.63 48.53
C ASN A 31 -5.74 21.53 47.66
N SER A 32 -7.05 21.30 47.76
CA SER A 32 -7.77 20.36 46.87
C SER A 32 -7.75 20.82 45.42
N TYR A 33 -7.98 22.10 45.16
CA TYR A 33 -7.91 22.64 43.81
C TYR A 33 -6.48 22.64 43.25
N ALA A 34 -5.48 22.92 44.08
CA ALA A 34 -4.08 22.82 43.65
C ALA A 34 -3.72 21.40 43.20
N LYS A 35 -4.15 20.39 43.96
CA LYS A 35 -3.94 18.98 43.60
C LYS A 35 -4.69 18.59 42.30
N GLN A 36 -5.93 19.04 42.16
CA GLN A 36 -6.70 18.80 40.93
C GLN A 36 -6.07 19.48 39.72
N LEU A 37 -5.48 20.65 39.87
CA LEU A 37 -4.75 21.35 38.81
C LEU A 37 -3.52 20.56 38.41
N GLU A 38 -2.70 20.12 39.36
CA GLU A 38 -1.54 19.27 39.08
C GLU A 38 -1.91 17.97 38.33
N GLU A 39 -2.98 17.30 38.77
CA GLU A 39 -3.50 16.08 38.09
C GLU A 39 -3.97 16.38 36.67
N LYS A 40 -4.62 17.53 36.44
CA LYS A 40 -5.05 17.94 35.10
C LYS A 40 -3.87 18.33 34.21
N GLU A 41 -2.89 19.04 34.73
CA GLU A 41 -1.66 19.39 33.97
C GLU A 41 -0.89 18.15 33.58
N ALA A 42 -0.76 17.15 34.46
CA ALA A 42 -0.15 15.87 34.12
C ALA A 42 -0.92 15.12 33.03
N LYS A 43 -2.25 15.16 33.03
CA LYS A 43 -3.08 14.58 31.98
C LYS A 43 -2.92 15.32 30.65
N ILE A 44 -2.87 16.65 30.67
CA ILE A 44 -2.64 17.45 29.46
C ILE A 44 -1.27 17.09 28.86
N ALA A 45 -0.21 17.06 29.66
CA ALA A 45 1.12 16.70 29.19
C ALA A 45 1.16 15.30 28.57
N LYS A 46 0.43 14.33 29.16
CA LYS A 46 0.31 12.99 28.60
C LYS A 46 -0.44 12.99 27.26
N ASN A 47 -1.56 13.70 27.18
CA ASN A 47 -2.33 13.83 25.93
C ASN A 47 -1.50 14.51 24.82
N ASP A 48 -0.71 15.52 25.16
CA ASP A 48 0.17 16.20 24.20
C ASP A 48 1.22 15.24 23.62
N GLN A 49 1.77 14.35 24.46
CA GLN A 49 2.68 13.29 24.00
C GLN A 49 1.98 12.28 23.08
N GLU A 50 0.78 11.83 23.45
CA GLU A 50 -0.03 10.92 22.61
C GLU A 50 -0.37 11.55 21.26
N VAL A 51 -0.78 12.82 21.25
CA VAL A 51 -1.06 13.56 20.01
C VAL A 51 0.20 13.71 19.14
N ALA A 52 1.36 13.95 19.75
CA ALA A 52 2.62 14.02 18.99
C ALA A 52 3.00 12.67 18.37
N GLU A 53 2.77 11.57 19.08
CA GLU A 53 3.00 10.21 18.57
C GLU A 53 2.03 9.87 17.41
N ILE A 54 0.75 10.17 17.58
CA ILE A 54 -0.27 9.98 16.52
C ILE A 54 0.12 10.75 15.25
N LYS A 55 0.49 12.02 15.37
CA LYS A 55 0.95 12.83 14.22
C LYS A 55 2.17 12.21 13.52
N LYS A 56 3.12 11.69 14.29
CA LYS A 56 4.30 11.00 13.75
C LYS A 56 3.91 9.73 12.99
N ASN A 57 2.98 8.94 13.55
CA ASN A 57 2.49 7.72 12.92
C ASN A 57 1.75 8.03 11.62
N ILE A 58 0.88 9.02 11.61
CA ILE A 58 0.18 9.50 10.42
C ILE A 58 1.17 9.87 9.31
N ALA A 59 2.16 10.72 9.62
CA ALA A 59 3.17 11.13 8.65
C ALA A 59 3.99 9.94 8.10
N ASN A 60 4.29 8.95 8.95
CA ASN A 60 4.98 7.74 8.56
C ASN A 60 4.12 6.87 7.63
N TYR A 61 2.84 6.67 7.94
CA TYR A 61 1.92 5.91 7.07
C TYR A 61 1.70 6.61 5.74
N GLU A 62 1.52 7.92 5.72
CA GLU A 62 1.38 8.71 4.49
C GLU A 62 2.61 8.58 3.59
N LYS A 63 3.81 8.61 4.16
CA LYS A 63 5.04 8.37 3.42
C LYS A 63 5.10 6.95 2.85
N GLN A 64 4.84 5.93 3.66
CA GLN A 64 4.85 4.54 3.20
C GLN A 64 3.84 4.30 2.09
N ILE A 65 2.64 4.88 2.18
CA ILE A 65 1.61 4.80 1.15
C ILE A 65 2.12 5.43 -0.15
N SER A 66 2.71 6.61 -0.09
CA SER A 66 3.27 7.30 -1.27
C SER A 66 4.37 6.48 -1.94
N ASP A 67 5.33 5.99 -1.16
CA ASP A 67 6.44 5.17 -1.66
C ASP A 67 5.93 3.86 -2.31
N LEU A 68 4.93 3.25 -1.71
CA LEU A 68 4.31 2.03 -2.21
C LEU A 68 3.52 2.28 -3.51
N GLU A 69 2.77 3.38 -3.60
CA GLU A 69 2.05 3.77 -4.83
C GLU A 69 3.00 4.04 -6.00
N VAL A 70 4.12 4.70 -5.77
CA VAL A 70 5.17 4.91 -6.78
C VAL A 70 5.76 3.56 -7.24
N SER A 71 6.09 2.67 -6.30
CA SER A 71 6.60 1.33 -6.61
C SER A 71 5.60 0.50 -7.42
N MET A 72 4.33 0.55 -7.05
CA MET A 72 3.26 -0.16 -7.77
C MET A 72 3.08 0.36 -9.19
N LYS A 73 3.17 1.67 -9.41
CA LYS A 73 3.12 2.27 -10.74
C LYS A 73 4.28 1.79 -11.61
N SER A 74 5.51 1.85 -11.10
CA SER A 74 6.70 1.35 -11.81
C SER A 74 6.53 -0.13 -12.20
N LEU A 75 6.05 -0.95 -11.26
CA LEU A 75 5.84 -2.38 -11.50
C LEU A 75 4.74 -2.63 -12.54
N GLN A 76 3.67 -1.84 -12.54
CA GLN A 76 2.63 -1.91 -13.57
C GLN A 76 3.18 -1.54 -14.95
N ASP A 77 3.96 -0.46 -15.06
CA ASP A 77 4.60 -0.04 -16.32
C ASP A 77 5.55 -1.14 -16.86
N GLU A 78 6.26 -1.85 -15.98
CA GLU A 78 7.11 -2.98 -16.37
C GLU A 78 6.30 -4.19 -16.86
N ILE A 79 5.18 -4.49 -16.20
CA ILE A 79 4.23 -5.54 -16.61
C ILE A 79 3.68 -5.23 -18.00
N ASP A 80 3.25 -3.99 -18.23
CA ASP A 80 2.65 -3.58 -19.50
C ASP A 80 3.67 -3.64 -20.65
N LYS A 81 4.92 -3.23 -20.41
CA LYS A 81 6.02 -3.39 -21.37
C LYS A 81 6.31 -4.87 -21.68
N SER A 82 6.36 -5.69 -20.63
CA SER A 82 6.60 -7.13 -20.78
C SER A 82 5.45 -7.81 -21.54
N ASN A 83 4.19 -7.41 -21.30
CA ASN A 83 3.04 -7.92 -22.07
C ASN A 83 3.15 -7.59 -23.56
N ALA A 84 3.51 -6.35 -23.90
CA ALA A 84 3.71 -5.95 -25.28
C ALA A 84 4.85 -6.74 -25.97
N GLU A 85 5.93 -7.01 -25.23
CA GLU A 85 7.04 -7.83 -25.74
C GLU A 85 6.65 -9.30 -25.92
N ILE A 86 5.88 -9.87 -24.97
CA ILE A 86 5.33 -11.22 -25.07
C ILE A 86 4.42 -11.34 -26.30
N GLU A 87 3.52 -10.37 -26.50
CA GLU A 87 2.62 -10.35 -27.66
C GLU A 87 3.41 -10.31 -28.98
N LYS A 88 4.39 -9.40 -29.07
CA LYS A 88 5.27 -9.28 -30.25
C LYS A 88 6.00 -10.59 -30.55
N LYS A 89 6.68 -11.16 -29.55
CA LYS A 89 7.43 -12.42 -29.71
C LYS A 89 6.51 -13.60 -30.03
N THR A 90 5.30 -13.61 -29.49
CA THR A 90 4.28 -14.63 -29.80
C THR A 90 3.85 -14.55 -31.23
N GLU A 91 3.61 -13.34 -31.76
CA GLU A 91 3.21 -13.16 -33.16
C GLU A 91 4.35 -13.51 -34.14
N GLU A 92 5.60 -13.09 -33.81
CA GLU A 92 6.78 -13.48 -34.58
C GLU A 92 6.96 -15.01 -34.64
N SER A 93 6.79 -15.69 -33.50
CA SER A 93 6.85 -17.16 -33.41
C SER A 93 5.72 -17.80 -34.24
N LYS A 94 4.50 -17.27 -34.14
CA LYS A 94 3.34 -17.78 -34.90
C LYS A 94 3.54 -17.66 -36.40
N GLN A 95 4.04 -16.52 -36.88
CA GLN A 95 4.36 -16.33 -38.32
C GLN A 95 5.40 -17.34 -38.80
N LEU A 96 6.43 -17.60 -37.99
CA LEU A 96 7.44 -18.59 -38.27
C LEU A 96 6.85 -20.00 -38.32
N PHE A 97 6.00 -20.39 -37.38
CA PHE A 97 5.32 -21.69 -37.38
C PHE A 97 4.34 -21.83 -38.56
N GLN A 98 3.62 -20.76 -38.94
CA GLN A 98 2.74 -20.76 -40.11
C GLN A 98 3.55 -21.01 -41.41
N TYR A 99 4.71 -20.37 -41.55
CA TYR A 99 5.59 -20.61 -42.69
C TYR A 99 6.03 -22.09 -42.76
N LEU A 100 6.37 -22.69 -41.61
CA LEU A 100 6.74 -24.10 -41.54
C LEU A 100 5.57 -25.06 -41.81
N GLN A 101 4.33 -24.71 -41.39
CA GLN A 101 3.12 -25.50 -41.63
C GLN A 101 2.69 -25.49 -43.09
N VAL A 102 2.77 -24.36 -43.77
CA VAL A 102 2.42 -24.24 -45.23
C VAL A 102 3.36 -25.11 -46.07
N SER A 103 4.56 -25.41 -45.54
CA SER A 103 5.54 -26.28 -46.18
C SER A 103 5.40 -27.79 -45.84
N ASN A 104 4.22 -28.28 -45.44
CA ASN A 104 3.93 -29.70 -45.14
C ASN A 104 4.61 -30.30 -43.86
N GLY A 105 4.87 -29.53 -42.83
CA GLY A 105 5.33 -30.04 -41.53
C GLY A 105 6.73 -30.66 -41.56
N ASN A 106 6.91 -31.78 -40.87
CA ASN A 106 8.19 -32.48 -40.82
C ASN A 106 8.73 -32.89 -42.20
N ASN A 107 7.87 -33.04 -43.18
CA ASN A 107 8.26 -33.35 -44.57
C ASN A 107 8.92 -32.16 -45.28
N ALA A 108 8.58 -30.91 -44.92
CA ALA A 108 9.16 -29.74 -45.58
C ALA A 108 10.68 -29.62 -45.35
N TYR A 109 11.15 -29.94 -44.17
CA TYR A 109 12.58 -29.98 -43.90
C TYR A 109 13.26 -31.13 -44.68
N MET A 110 12.62 -32.27 -44.71
CA MET A 110 13.11 -33.42 -45.46
C MET A 110 13.12 -33.15 -46.95
N GLU A 111 12.03 -32.62 -47.53
CA GLU A 111 11.94 -32.22 -48.92
C GLU A 111 12.99 -31.15 -49.28
N TYR A 112 13.17 -30.15 -48.42
CA TYR A 112 14.18 -29.11 -48.63
C TYR A 112 15.60 -29.68 -48.61
N VAL A 113 15.93 -30.54 -47.68
CA VAL A 113 17.27 -31.14 -47.56
C VAL A 113 17.54 -32.15 -48.67
N PHE A 114 16.58 -33.07 -48.92
CA PHE A 114 16.75 -34.13 -49.92
C PHE A 114 16.43 -33.68 -51.35
N GLY A 115 15.81 -32.53 -51.55
CA GLY A 115 15.64 -31.88 -52.84
C GLY A 115 16.89 -31.15 -53.35
N ALA A 116 18.04 -31.30 -52.66
CA ALA A 116 19.31 -30.72 -53.07
C ALA A 116 19.85 -31.44 -54.31
N GLU A 117 20.43 -30.69 -55.24
CA GLU A 117 21.00 -31.21 -56.50
C GLU A 117 22.43 -31.78 -56.28
N SER A 118 23.05 -31.51 -55.16
CA SER A 118 24.40 -32.00 -54.80
C SER A 118 24.55 -32.23 -53.31
N VAL A 119 25.53 -33.07 -52.95
CA VAL A 119 25.88 -33.33 -51.54
C VAL A 119 26.32 -32.06 -50.80
N THR A 120 27.05 -31.19 -51.49
CA THR A 120 27.45 -29.89 -50.91
C THR A 120 26.27 -29.02 -50.60
N GLU A 121 25.30 -28.94 -51.48
CA GLU A 121 24.05 -28.20 -51.28
C GLU A 121 23.21 -28.85 -50.19
N MET A 122 23.15 -30.18 -50.14
CA MET A 122 22.46 -30.92 -49.07
C MET A 122 23.02 -30.57 -47.67
N VAL A 123 24.34 -30.53 -47.51
CA VAL A 123 25.01 -30.13 -46.27
C VAL A 123 24.70 -28.69 -45.90
N TYR A 124 24.72 -27.78 -46.88
CA TYR A 124 24.35 -26.38 -46.68
C TYR A 124 22.89 -26.26 -46.22
N ARG A 125 21.94 -26.93 -46.89
CA ARG A 125 20.53 -26.92 -46.53
C ARG A 125 20.26 -27.53 -45.16
N LEU A 126 20.99 -28.58 -44.79
CA LEU A 126 20.93 -29.17 -43.46
C LEU A 126 21.37 -28.16 -42.36
N SER A 127 22.47 -27.44 -42.61
CA SER A 127 22.95 -26.39 -41.70
C SER A 127 21.94 -25.25 -41.54
N VAL A 128 21.22 -24.87 -42.59
CA VAL A 128 20.13 -23.86 -42.51
C VAL A 128 18.98 -24.37 -41.65
N VAL A 129 18.58 -25.63 -41.77
CA VAL A 129 17.51 -26.24 -40.95
C VAL A 129 17.94 -26.30 -39.46
N GLU A 130 19.18 -26.67 -39.21
CA GLU A 130 19.75 -26.70 -37.86
C GLU A 130 19.72 -25.31 -37.22
N GLN A 131 20.24 -24.28 -37.90
CA GLN A 131 20.21 -22.89 -37.42
C GLN A 131 18.79 -22.38 -37.16
N LEU A 132 17.84 -22.72 -38.01
CA LEU A 132 16.43 -22.34 -37.83
C LEU A 132 15.80 -23.02 -36.63
N THR A 133 16.15 -24.27 -36.36
CA THR A 133 15.70 -25.04 -35.21
C THR A 133 16.26 -24.46 -33.89
N GLU A 134 17.55 -24.15 -33.88
CA GLU A 134 18.20 -23.49 -32.73
C GLU A 134 17.60 -22.10 -32.44
N TYR A 135 17.37 -21.31 -33.49
CA TYR A 135 16.74 -20.02 -33.36
C TYR A 135 15.34 -20.12 -32.74
N ASN A 136 14.51 -21.06 -33.24
CA ASN A 136 13.19 -21.31 -32.67
C ASN A 136 13.24 -21.70 -31.22
N GLN A 137 14.14 -22.59 -30.82
CA GLN A 137 14.31 -23.02 -29.45
C GLN A 137 14.70 -21.83 -28.57
N LYS A 138 15.60 -20.98 -29.04
CA LYS A 138 16.01 -19.77 -28.34
C LYS A 138 14.82 -18.81 -28.11
N VAL A 139 14.05 -18.53 -29.16
CA VAL A 139 12.88 -17.64 -29.06
C VAL A 139 11.83 -18.19 -28.10
N MET A 140 11.58 -19.52 -28.13
CA MET A 140 10.64 -20.15 -27.20
C MET A 140 11.12 -20.09 -25.75
N ASN A 141 12.42 -20.29 -25.49
CA ASN A 141 12.99 -20.18 -24.16
C ASN A 141 12.91 -18.74 -23.64
N GLU A 142 13.21 -17.74 -24.47
CA GLU A 142 13.08 -16.33 -24.12
C GLU A 142 11.63 -15.96 -23.79
N LEU A 143 10.67 -16.47 -24.57
CA LEU A 143 9.25 -16.24 -24.34
C LEU A 143 8.78 -16.86 -23.01
N ASP A 144 9.21 -18.09 -22.72
CA ASP A 144 8.91 -18.77 -21.44
C ASP A 144 9.44 -17.98 -20.24
N GLU A 145 10.68 -17.50 -20.31
CA GLU A 145 11.28 -16.67 -19.24
C GLU A 145 10.57 -15.33 -19.07
N LEU A 146 10.18 -14.68 -20.17
CA LEU A 146 9.38 -13.44 -20.11
C LEU A 146 8.02 -13.69 -19.42
N ILE A 147 7.34 -14.77 -19.80
CA ILE A 147 6.04 -15.13 -19.20
C ILE A 147 6.20 -15.43 -17.71
N LYS A 148 7.21 -16.18 -17.31
CA LYS A 148 7.49 -16.48 -15.89
C LYS A 148 7.76 -15.20 -15.09
N THR A 149 8.62 -14.33 -15.62
CA THR A 149 8.97 -13.06 -14.99
C THR A 149 7.75 -12.17 -14.85
N ASN A 150 6.92 -12.08 -15.89
CA ASN A 150 5.71 -11.28 -15.89
C ASN A 150 4.67 -11.78 -14.87
N LYS A 151 4.51 -13.11 -14.75
CA LYS A 151 3.67 -13.73 -13.72
C LYS A 151 4.17 -13.41 -12.31
N ALA A 152 5.48 -13.46 -12.09
CA ALA A 152 6.08 -13.11 -10.79
C ALA A 152 5.83 -11.64 -10.42
N LYS A 153 6.03 -10.70 -11.36
CA LYS A 153 5.73 -9.28 -11.18
C LYS A 153 4.24 -9.02 -10.92
N SER A 154 3.36 -9.74 -11.61
CA SER A 154 1.90 -9.62 -11.39
C SER A 154 1.50 -10.10 -9.99
N ALA A 155 2.11 -11.17 -9.48
CA ALA A 155 1.91 -11.65 -8.12
C ALA A 155 2.44 -10.65 -7.08
N GLU A 156 3.61 -10.06 -7.32
CA GLU A 156 4.18 -9.01 -6.47
C GLU A 156 3.25 -7.78 -6.43
N LEU A 157 2.74 -7.34 -7.57
CA LEU A 157 1.79 -6.24 -7.65
C LEU A 157 0.51 -6.52 -6.84
N ALA A 158 -0.01 -7.74 -6.91
CA ALA A 158 -1.17 -8.14 -6.11
C ALA A 158 -0.88 -8.07 -4.60
N THR A 159 0.29 -8.54 -4.17
CA THR A 159 0.73 -8.43 -2.77
C THR A 159 0.84 -6.97 -2.32
N LYS A 160 1.45 -6.11 -3.13
CA LYS A 160 1.57 -4.67 -2.84
C LYS A 160 0.20 -3.98 -2.75
N LYS A 161 -0.80 -4.41 -3.54
CA LYS A 161 -2.18 -3.89 -3.44
C LYS A 161 -2.84 -4.21 -2.10
N GLU A 162 -2.64 -5.42 -1.58
CA GLU A 162 -3.16 -5.78 -0.25
C GLU A 162 -2.41 -5.05 0.88
N GLU A 163 -1.10 -4.86 0.75
CA GLU A 163 -0.31 -4.06 1.68
C GLU A 163 -0.78 -2.61 1.72
N LEU A 164 -1.00 -1.99 0.57
CA LEU A 164 -1.54 -0.64 0.44
C LEU A 164 -2.90 -0.51 1.13
N LYS A 165 -3.80 -1.46 0.92
CA LYS A 165 -5.10 -1.50 1.58
C LYS A 165 -4.97 -1.57 3.10
N SER A 166 -4.06 -2.40 3.61
CA SER A 166 -3.77 -2.51 5.04
C SER A 166 -3.21 -1.20 5.61
N LEU A 167 -2.27 -0.56 4.92
CA LEU A 167 -1.69 0.72 5.34
C LEU A 167 -2.73 1.84 5.37
N LYS A 168 -3.61 1.92 4.36
CA LYS A 168 -4.71 2.90 4.33
C LYS A 168 -5.68 2.69 5.49
N ALA A 169 -6.00 1.45 5.84
CA ALA A 169 -6.84 1.16 7.00
C ALA A 169 -6.18 1.57 8.33
N LYS A 170 -4.87 1.34 8.48
CA LYS A 170 -4.11 1.80 9.65
C LYS A 170 -4.08 3.33 9.75
N LEU A 171 -3.88 4.01 8.63
CA LEU A 171 -3.89 5.47 8.56
C LEU A 171 -5.25 6.05 9.00
N GLU A 172 -6.35 5.49 8.52
CA GLU A 172 -7.69 5.93 8.93
C GLU A 172 -7.92 5.69 10.43
N SER A 173 -7.56 4.50 10.93
CA SER A 173 -7.67 4.21 12.37
C SER A 173 -6.85 5.18 13.24
N GLU A 174 -5.67 5.60 12.78
CA GLU A 174 -4.83 6.56 13.51
C GLU A 174 -5.39 7.99 13.44
N LYS A 175 -6.08 8.35 12.36
CA LYS A 175 -6.75 9.66 12.23
C LYS A 175 -8.01 9.79 13.10
N GLU A 176 -8.65 8.67 13.45
CA GLU A 176 -9.83 8.62 14.32
C GLU A 176 -9.50 8.65 15.82
N ARG A 177 -8.25 8.44 16.21
CA ARG A 177 -7.77 8.51 17.59
C ARG A 177 -7.58 9.94 18.08
#